data_3f9baf69b9d8823c228d4bc71b1a82ae
#
_entry.id   3f9baf69b9d8823c228d4bc71b1a82ae
#
_cell.length_a   1.000
_cell.length_b   1.000
_cell.length_c   1.000
_cell.angle_alpha   90.00
_cell.angle_beta   90.00
_cell.angle_gamma   90.00
#
_symmetry.space_group_name_H-M   'P 1'
#
loop_
_entity.id
_entity.type
_entity.pdbx_description
1 polymer ?
#
loop_
_entity_poly.entity_id
_entity_poly.type
_entity_poly.pdbx_seq_one_letter_code
_entity_poly.pdbx_strand_id
1 'polypeptide(L)'
;VQLLQLYLFVTNPKRYNIVEKKNYSYDEAYGESLKYFQGDELAARVWVNKYAVKDSFGNIYEKSPEDMHWRIANEVARIEAKYPNPLSSEELFGLLDHFKYIVPQGSPMTGIGNNYQVASLSNCFVIGVDGEADSYGAIFKIDEEQVQLMKRRGGVGHDLSHIRPKGSPVKNSALTSTGLVPFMERYSNSTREVAQDGRRGALMLSVSIKHPDSEAFIDAKMTEGKVTGANVSVKLTDDFMQAAIEGKPYTQQYPIDATEPAFQKDIDASALWKKIVHNAWKSAEPGVLFRSEEH
;
A
#
# COMPACT_ATOMS: atom_id res chain seq x y z
N VAL A 1 -3.36 -0.28 -24.24
CA VAL A 1 -4.48 -1.01 -24.89
C VAL A 1 -5.07 -2.05 -23.93
N GLN A 2 -4.26 -2.70 -23.08
CA GLN A 2 -4.77 -3.69 -22.09
C GLN A 2 -5.52 -3.06 -20.89
N LEU A 3 -5.25 -1.83 -20.52
CA LEU A 3 -5.97 -1.11 -19.44
C LEU A 3 -7.42 -0.75 -19.82
N LEU A 4 -7.73 -0.62 -21.10
CA LEU A 4 -9.12 -0.36 -21.58
C LEU A 4 -10.03 -1.60 -21.47
N GLN A 5 -9.48 -2.81 -21.51
CA GLN A 5 -10.29 -4.03 -21.38
C GLN A 5 -10.78 -4.30 -19.95
N LEU A 6 -10.09 -3.80 -18.92
CA LEU A 6 -10.60 -3.87 -17.52
C LEU A 6 -11.79 -2.92 -17.28
N TYR A 7 -11.95 -1.88 -18.10
CA TYR A 7 -13.04 -0.89 -17.94
C TYR A 7 -14.39 -1.41 -18.45
N LEU A 8 -14.40 -2.41 -19.32
CA LEU A 8 -15.61 -2.91 -19.99
C LEU A 8 -16.34 -4.04 -19.25
N PHE A 9 -15.78 -4.57 -18.16
CA PHE A 9 -16.43 -5.62 -17.38
C PHE A 9 -17.40 -5.14 -16.27
N VAL A 10 -17.53 -3.83 -16.06
CA VAL A 10 -18.31 -3.27 -14.93
C VAL A 10 -19.67 -2.69 -15.33
N THR A 11 -20.00 -2.62 -16.64
CA THR A 11 -21.25 -1.97 -17.06
C THR A 11 -22.22 -2.95 -17.71
N ASN A 12 -22.87 -3.79 -16.90
CA ASN A 12 -24.14 -4.39 -17.28
C ASN A 12 -25.11 -4.35 -16.07
N PRO A 13 -25.94 -3.32 -15.94
CA PRO A 13 -26.93 -3.27 -14.86
C PRO A 13 -28.10 -4.20 -15.25
N LYS A 14 -28.02 -5.49 -14.91
CA LYS A 14 -29.23 -6.26 -14.77
C LYS A 14 -30.05 -5.64 -13.67
N ARG A 15 -31.25 -5.14 -14.00
CA ARG A 15 -32.25 -4.65 -13.06
C ARG A 15 -32.54 -5.76 -12.06
N TYR A 16 -31.90 -5.70 -10.89
CA TYR A 16 -32.38 -6.42 -9.73
C TYR A 16 -33.58 -5.66 -9.18
N ASN A 17 -34.65 -6.38 -8.82
CA ASN A 17 -35.74 -5.83 -8.06
C ASN A 17 -35.17 -5.05 -6.88
N ILE A 18 -35.42 -3.74 -6.85
CA ILE A 18 -35.05 -2.86 -5.76
C ILE A 18 -35.96 -3.25 -4.59
N VAL A 19 -35.54 -4.21 -3.77
CA VAL A 19 -35.96 -4.26 -2.39
C VAL A 19 -35.44 -2.98 -1.78
N GLU A 20 -36.32 -2.13 -1.26
CA GLU A 20 -35.91 -0.92 -0.53
C GLU A 20 -34.91 -1.36 0.55
N LYS A 21 -33.62 -1.13 0.30
CA LYS A 21 -32.59 -1.45 1.30
C LYS A 21 -32.73 -0.44 2.43
N LYS A 22 -33.04 -0.95 3.62
CA LYS A 22 -33.17 -0.15 4.83
C LYS A 22 -31.83 0.54 5.12
N ASN A 23 -31.86 1.87 5.29
CA ASN A 23 -30.74 2.65 5.78
C ASN A 23 -30.75 2.68 7.30
N TYR A 24 -29.57 2.72 7.91
CA TYR A 24 -29.37 2.84 9.34
C TYR A 24 -28.73 4.17 9.68
N SER A 25 -29.12 4.77 10.78
CA SER A 25 -28.38 5.89 11.36
C SER A 25 -27.05 5.41 11.94
N TYR A 26 -26.13 6.35 12.18
CA TYR A 26 -24.88 6.03 12.86
C TYR A 26 -25.11 5.38 14.22
N ASP A 27 -26.03 5.92 15.01
CA ASP A 27 -26.30 5.43 16.36
C ASP A 27 -26.91 4.02 16.35
N GLU A 28 -27.81 3.72 15.40
CA GLU A 28 -28.34 2.37 15.22
C GLU A 28 -27.22 1.38 14.87
N ALA A 29 -26.38 1.70 13.87
CA ALA A 29 -25.29 0.83 13.46
C ALA A 29 -24.23 0.70 14.56
N TYR A 30 -23.93 1.75 15.30
CA TYR A 30 -23.01 1.71 16.42
C TYR A 30 -23.56 0.84 17.56
N GLY A 31 -24.82 1.02 17.93
CA GLY A 31 -25.45 0.26 19.02
C GLY A 31 -25.51 -1.25 18.73
N GLU A 32 -25.86 -1.65 17.49
CA GLU A 32 -25.86 -3.06 17.10
C GLU A 32 -24.44 -3.62 16.99
N SER A 33 -23.49 -2.86 16.48
CA SER A 33 -22.08 -3.26 16.45
C SER A 33 -21.49 -3.40 17.84
N LEU A 34 -21.86 -2.53 18.77
CA LEU A 34 -21.41 -2.62 20.17
C LEU A 34 -21.89 -3.91 20.84
N LYS A 35 -23.13 -4.34 20.56
CA LYS A 35 -23.64 -5.65 21.01
C LYS A 35 -22.85 -6.81 20.39
N TYR A 36 -22.59 -6.75 19.08
CA TYR A 36 -21.82 -7.77 18.37
C TYR A 36 -20.40 -7.93 18.95
N PHE A 37 -19.73 -6.81 19.27
CA PHE A 37 -18.40 -6.77 19.88
C PHE A 37 -18.42 -6.86 21.42
N GLN A 38 -19.53 -7.23 22.02
CA GLN A 38 -19.66 -7.48 23.47
C GLN A 38 -19.22 -6.29 24.33
N GLY A 39 -19.47 -5.06 23.88
CA GLY A 39 -19.15 -3.85 24.58
C GLY A 39 -17.81 -3.20 24.22
N ASP A 40 -17.06 -3.73 23.27
CA ASP A 40 -15.84 -3.08 22.77
C ASP A 40 -16.22 -1.87 21.88
N GLU A 41 -16.18 -0.68 22.53
CA GLU A 41 -16.50 0.59 21.88
C GLU A 41 -15.55 0.95 20.74
N LEU A 42 -14.27 0.59 20.87
CA LEU A 42 -13.27 0.89 19.84
C LEU A 42 -13.54 0.06 18.58
N ALA A 43 -13.75 -1.23 18.74
CA ALA A 43 -14.08 -2.14 17.65
C ALA A 43 -15.37 -1.70 16.93
N ALA A 44 -16.44 -1.39 17.67
CA ALA A 44 -17.71 -0.93 17.12
C ALA A 44 -17.54 0.37 16.33
N ARG A 45 -16.88 1.36 16.89
CA ARG A 45 -16.63 2.65 16.24
C ARG A 45 -15.79 2.51 14.97
N VAL A 46 -14.72 1.72 15.03
CA VAL A 46 -13.84 1.46 13.89
C VAL A 46 -14.61 0.76 12.78
N TRP A 47 -15.45 -0.24 13.11
CA TRP A 47 -16.21 -0.96 12.11
C TRP A 47 -17.21 -0.04 11.40
N VAL A 48 -18.03 0.71 12.13
CA VAL A 48 -19.02 1.62 11.54
C VAL A 48 -18.36 2.67 10.67
N ASN A 49 -17.24 3.25 11.12
CA ASN A 49 -16.57 4.32 10.38
C ASN A 49 -15.84 3.84 9.13
N LYS A 50 -15.24 2.63 9.17
CA LYS A 50 -14.29 2.20 8.13
C LYS A 50 -14.78 1.04 7.27
N TYR A 51 -15.67 0.19 7.77
CA TYR A 51 -16.00 -1.09 7.12
C TYR A 51 -17.45 -1.28 6.75
N ALA A 52 -18.41 -0.68 7.48
CA ALA A 52 -19.81 -0.71 7.13
C ALA A 52 -20.03 -0.15 5.71
N VAL A 53 -20.85 -0.83 4.91
CA VAL A 53 -21.15 -0.40 3.55
C VAL A 53 -21.93 0.91 3.59
N LYS A 54 -21.42 1.89 2.84
CA LYS A 54 -22.01 3.21 2.68
C LYS A 54 -22.10 3.58 1.19
N ASP A 55 -23.06 4.43 0.87
CA ASP A 55 -23.06 5.10 -0.43
C ASP A 55 -22.24 6.41 -0.41
N SER A 56 -22.23 7.13 -1.53
CA SER A 56 -21.53 8.42 -1.65
C SER A 56 -22.15 9.55 -0.84
N PHE A 57 -23.35 9.33 -0.28
CA PHE A 57 -24.06 10.30 0.56
C PHE A 57 -23.89 10.01 2.05
N GLY A 58 -23.18 8.93 2.40
CA GLY A 58 -22.94 8.52 3.78
C GLY A 58 -24.04 7.67 4.39
N ASN A 59 -25.05 7.24 3.61
CA ASN A 59 -26.07 6.33 4.11
C ASN A 59 -25.46 4.96 4.41
N ILE A 60 -25.74 4.43 5.59
CA ILE A 60 -25.22 3.13 6.07
C ILE A 60 -26.24 2.03 5.75
N TYR A 61 -25.77 0.94 5.14
CA TYR A 61 -26.61 -0.17 4.69
C TYR A 61 -26.40 -1.46 5.48
N GLU A 62 -25.50 -1.46 6.44
CA GLU A 62 -25.19 -2.57 7.34
C GLU A 62 -25.26 -2.09 8.78
N LYS A 63 -25.99 -2.80 9.63
CA LYS A 63 -26.16 -2.41 11.05
C LYS A 63 -25.07 -2.97 11.96
N SER A 64 -24.42 -4.09 11.53
CA SER A 64 -23.42 -4.79 12.34
C SER A 64 -22.44 -5.58 11.47
N PRO A 65 -21.31 -6.07 12.01
CA PRO A 65 -20.40 -6.99 11.32
C PRO A 65 -21.09 -8.27 10.82
N GLU A 66 -22.18 -8.69 11.44
CA GLU A 66 -22.98 -9.82 11.00
C GLU A 66 -23.52 -9.60 9.57
N ASP A 67 -24.11 -8.42 9.29
CA ASP A 67 -24.59 -8.09 7.95
C ASP A 67 -23.45 -8.09 6.92
N MET A 68 -22.28 -7.58 7.31
CA MET A 68 -21.07 -7.62 6.49
C MET A 68 -20.65 -9.06 6.16
N HIS A 69 -20.62 -9.93 7.16
CA HIS A 69 -20.25 -11.33 6.96
C HIS A 69 -21.25 -12.06 6.07
N TRP A 70 -22.55 -11.81 6.22
CA TRP A 70 -23.56 -12.33 5.31
C TRP A 70 -23.40 -11.82 3.87
N ARG A 71 -23.09 -10.53 3.69
CA ARG A 71 -22.82 -10.00 2.35
C ARG A 71 -21.64 -10.69 1.68
N ILE A 72 -20.55 -10.88 2.41
CA ILE A 72 -19.35 -11.57 1.92
C ILE A 72 -19.68 -13.03 1.62
N ALA A 73 -20.31 -13.74 2.55
CA ALA A 73 -20.66 -15.14 2.39
C ALA A 73 -21.55 -15.38 1.17
N ASN A 74 -22.59 -14.56 0.99
CA ASN A 74 -23.48 -14.65 -0.17
C ASN A 74 -22.77 -14.39 -1.51
N GLU A 75 -21.86 -13.42 -1.56
CA GLU A 75 -21.13 -13.13 -2.80
C GLU A 75 -20.10 -14.21 -3.12
N VAL A 76 -19.42 -14.77 -2.12
CA VAL A 76 -18.52 -15.91 -2.30
C VAL A 76 -19.30 -17.15 -2.73
N ALA A 77 -20.42 -17.48 -2.09
CA ALA A 77 -21.28 -18.61 -2.46
C ALA A 77 -21.79 -18.50 -3.91
N ARG A 78 -22.10 -17.29 -4.38
CA ARG A 78 -22.47 -17.03 -5.77
C ARG A 78 -21.34 -17.44 -6.75
N ILE A 79 -20.10 -17.28 -6.36
CA ILE A 79 -18.94 -17.71 -7.16
C ILE A 79 -18.70 -19.21 -7.00
N GLU A 80 -18.76 -19.72 -5.77
CA GLU A 80 -18.63 -21.15 -5.43
C GLU A 80 -19.58 -22.04 -6.25
N ALA A 81 -20.79 -21.57 -6.50
CA ALA A 81 -21.80 -22.28 -7.31
C ALA A 81 -21.33 -22.66 -8.74
N LYS A 82 -20.17 -22.14 -9.19
CA LYS A 82 -19.55 -22.48 -10.48
C LYS A 82 -18.59 -23.68 -10.39
N TYR A 83 -18.28 -24.15 -9.19
CA TYR A 83 -17.31 -25.20 -8.95
C TYR A 83 -17.99 -26.48 -8.41
N PRO A 84 -17.34 -27.65 -8.54
CA PRO A 84 -17.83 -28.88 -7.91
C PRO A 84 -17.81 -28.76 -6.38
N ASN A 85 -18.86 -29.26 -5.73
CA ASN A 85 -19.02 -29.24 -4.27
C ASN A 85 -18.93 -27.83 -3.65
N PRO A 86 -19.77 -26.88 -4.07
CA PRO A 86 -19.71 -25.52 -3.62
C PRO A 86 -20.09 -25.42 -2.12
N LEU A 87 -19.40 -24.53 -1.40
CA LEU A 87 -19.81 -24.15 -0.05
C LEU A 87 -21.08 -23.29 -0.11
N SER A 88 -21.98 -23.53 0.84
CA SER A 88 -23.20 -22.72 1.01
C SER A 88 -22.90 -21.36 1.67
N SER A 89 -23.83 -20.43 1.56
CA SER A 89 -23.71 -19.15 2.27
C SER A 89 -23.63 -19.32 3.78
N GLU A 90 -24.33 -20.29 4.35
CA GLU A 90 -24.34 -20.59 5.78
C GLU A 90 -23.00 -21.16 6.26
N GLU A 91 -22.40 -22.05 5.49
CA GLU A 91 -21.07 -22.59 5.78
C GLU A 91 -20.02 -21.49 5.73
N LEU A 92 -20.04 -20.64 4.70
CA LEU A 92 -19.15 -19.50 4.56
C LEU A 92 -19.34 -18.46 5.66
N PHE A 93 -20.61 -18.17 6.03
CA PHE A 93 -20.91 -17.29 7.16
C PHE A 93 -20.32 -17.85 8.46
N GLY A 94 -20.49 -19.15 8.73
CA GLY A 94 -19.92 -19.80 9.92
C GLY A 94 -18.40 -19.74 10.01
N LEU A 95 -17.71 -19.61 8.88
CA LEU A 95 -16.25 -19.40 8.85
C LEU A 95 -15.84 -17.95 9.15
N LEU A 96 -16.69 -16.99 8.79
CA LEU A 96 -16.44 -15.56 8.91
C LEU A 96 -16.92 -14.97 10.25
N ASP A 97 -18.08 -15.44 10.73
CA ASP A 97 -18.76 -14.84 11.87
C ASP A 97 -17.88 -14.80 13.12
N HIS A 98 -17.99 -13.72 13.86
CA HIS A 98 -17.11 -13.37 14.98
C HIS A 98 -15.61 -13.39 14.63
N PHE A 99 -15.25 -13.30 13.32
CA PHE A 99 -13.86 -13.38 12.84
C PHE A 99 -13.13 -14.65 13.29
N LYS A 100 -13.88 -15.76 13.37
CA LYS A 100 -13.44 -16.97 14.07
C LYS A 100 -12.37 -17.75 13.33
N TYR A 101 -12.54 -17.96 12.03
CA TYR A 101 -11.61 -18.75 11.20
C TYR A 101 -11.03 -17.92 10.06
N ILE A 102 -11.84 -17.03 9.48
CA ILE A 102 -11.43 -16.15 8.39
C ILE A 102 -11.60 -14.70 8.83
N VAL A 103 -10.50 -13.96 8.84
CA VAL A 103 -10.46 -12.52 9.08
C VAL A 103 -10.08 -11.83 7.77
N PRO A 104 -11.04 -11.32 6.99
CA PRO A 104 -10.73 -10.65 5.74
C PRO A 104 -9.96 -9.36 6.00
N GLN A 105 -9.10 -8.99 5.06
CA GLN A 105 -8.48 -7.68 5.08
C GLN A 105 -9.48 -6.56 4.74
N GLY A 106 -9.11 -5.31 5.00
CA GLY A 106 -10.02 -4.17 4.91
C GLY A 106 -10.67 -3.97 3.53
N SER A 107 -9.95 -4.22 2.43
CA SER A 107 -10.52 -4.10 1.08
C SER A 107 -11.52 -5.21 0.76
N PRO A 108 -11.27 -6.49 1.04
CA PRO A 108 -12.29 -7.53 0.99
C PRO A 108 -13.50 -7.24 1.90
N MET A 109 -13.28 -6.82 3.15
CA MET A 109 -14.39 -6.48 4.06
C MET A 109 -15.34 -5.43 3.49
N THR A 110 -14.79 -4.42 2.83
CA THR A 110 -15.63 -3.33 2.28
C THR A 110 -16.06 -3.56 0.83
N GLY A 111 -15.30 -4.34 0.05
CA GLY A 111 -15.45 -4.45 -1.40
C GLY A 111 -16.27 -5.65 -1.87
N ILE A 112 -16.14 -6.82 -1.22
CA ILE A 112 -16.86 -8.03 -1.66
C ILE A 112 -18.37 -7.81 -1.52
N GLY A 113 -19.10 -7.93 -2.64
CA GLY A 113 -20.56 -7.75 -2.68
C GLY A 113 -21.03 -6.30 -2.50
N ASN A 114 -20.13 -5.32 -2.45
CA ASN A 114 -20.48 -3.89 -2.37
C ASN A 114 -20.86 -3.36 -3.76
N ASN A 115 -22.08 -2.87 -3.92
CA ASN A 115 -22.60 -2.31 -5.16
C ASN A 115 -22.64 -0.76 -5.16
N TYR A 116 -22.18 -0.11 -4.10
CA TYR A 116 -22.23 1.35 -3.95
C TYR A 116 -20.92 2.05 -4.27
N GLN A 117 -19.80 1.36 -4.08
CA GLN A 117 -18.47 1.92 -4.28
C GLN A 117 -17.60 0.98 -5.10
N VAL A 118 -16.79 1.56 -5.98
CA VAL A 118 -15.73 0.82 -6.68
C VAL A 118 -14.53 0.74 -5.77
N ALA A 119 -14.23 -0.47 -5.29
CA ALA A 119 -13.08 -0.73 -4.43
C ALA A 119 -12.24 -1.89 -4.98
N SER A 120 -10.97 -1.90 -4.68
CA SER A 120 -10.10 -3.06 -4.90
C SER A 120 -10.48 -4.18 -3.91
N LEU A 121 -10.31 -5.43 -4.32
CA LEU A 121 -10.38 -6.59 -3.43
C LEU A 121 -9.00 -6.98 -2.88
N SER A 122 -7.94 -6.26 -3.28
CA SER A 122 -6.59 -6.41 -2.73
C SER A 122 -6.19 -5.15 -1.97
N ASN A 123 -5.50 -5.33 -0.84
CA ASN A 123 -5.08 -4.20 -0.01
C ASN A 123 -3.75 -3.59 -0.42
N CYS A 124 -2.84 -4.40 -0.99
CA CYS A 124 -1.48 -3.98 -1.25
C CYS A 124 -1.06 -4.34 -2.68
N PHE A 125 -0.37 -3.42 -3.31
CA PHE A 125 0.14 -3.54 -4.67
C PHE A 125 1.59 -3.11 -4.73
N VAL A 126 2.40 -3.86 -5.47
CA VAL A 126 3.75 -3.44 -5.86
C VAL A 126 3.67 -2.94 -7.29
N ILE A 127 4.19 -1.74 -7.54
CA ILE A 127 4.22 -1.10 -8.86
C ILE A 127 5.64 -0.64 -9.20
N GLY A 128 5.85 -0.21 -10.44
CA GLY A 128 7.15 0.34 -10.87
C GLY A 128 8.26 -0.70 -10.99
N VAL A 129 7.91 -1.98 -11.27
CA VAL A 129 8.86 -3.10 -11.36
C VAL A 129 9.50 -3.27 -12.75
N ASP A 130 9.04 -2.54 -13.76
CA ASP A 130 9.38 -2.79 -15.17
C ASP A 130 10.71 -2.15 -15.63
N GLY A 131 11.62 -1.84 -14.74
CA GLY A 131 13.01 -1.47 -15.07
C GLY A 131 13.25 -0.09 -15.73
N GLU A 132 12.24 0.55 -16.29
CA GLU A 132 12.35 1.86 -16.97
C GLU A 132 11.97 3.06 -16.07
N ALA A 133 12.11 2.92 -14.76
CA ALA A 133 11.66 3.91 -13.77
C ALA A 133 12.48 5.22 -13.76
N ASP A 134 13.59 5.30 -14.52
CA ASP A 134 14.52 6.42 -14.49
C ASP A 134 14.26 7.46 -15.60
N SER A 135 13.02 7.90 -15.71
CA SER A 135 12.62 9.04 -16.54
C SER A 135 11.44 9.77 -15.94
N TYR A 136 11.28 11.07 -16.25
CA TYR A 136 10.09 11.81 -15.81
C TYR A 136 8.79 11.15 -16.28
N GLY A 137 8.78 10.60 -17.49
CA GLY A 137 7.60 9.89 -18.00
C GLY A 137 7.24 8.68 -17.15
N ALA A 138 8.22 7.86 -16.78
CA ALA A 138 8.03 6.70 -15.91
C ALA A 138 7.64 7.10 -14.47
N ILE A 139 8.32 8.10 -13.91
CA ILE A 139 8.04 8.61 -12.56
C ILE A 139 6.60 9.13 -12.47
N PHE A 140 6.13 9.91 -13.46
CA PHE A 140 4.75 10.41 -13.48
C PHE A 140 3.73 9.31 -13.72
N LYS A 141 4.05 8.30 -14.53
CA LYS A 141 3.18 7.14 -14.74
C LYS A 141 3.01 6.34 -13.43
N ILE A 142 4.10 6.11 -12.70
CA ILE A 142 4.04 5.44 -11.40
C ILE A 142 3.19 6.24 -10.41
N ASP A 143 3.31 7.57 -10.39
CA ASP A 143 2.51 8.46 -9.54
C ASP A 143 1.01 8.38 -9.91
N GLU A 144 0.68 8.36 -11.19
CA GLU A 144 -0.70 8.14 -11.65
C GLU A 144 -1.23 6.77 -11.19
N GLU A 145 -0.47 5.70 -11.40
CA GLU A 145 -0.86 4.34 -10.99
C GLU A 145 -1.08 4.25 -9.48
N GLN A 146 -0.19 4.88 -8.70
CA GLN A 146 -0.31 5.00 -7.24
C GLN A 146 -1.66 5.64 -6.86
N VAL A 147 -2.00 6.77 -7.43
CA VAL A 147 -3.25 7.48 -7.16
C VAL A 147 -4.46 6.64 -7.59
N GLN A 148 -4.40 5.99 -8.75
CA GLN A 148 -5.49 5.14 -9.25
C GLN A 148 -5.76 3.93 -8.34
N LEU A 149 -4.74 3.35 -7.74
CA LEU A 149 -4.89 2.25 -6.77
C LEU A 149 -5.38 2.76 -5.41
N MET A 150 -4.79 3.85 -4.92
CA MET A 150 -5.13 4.41 -3.61
C MET A 150 -6.58 4.88 -3.52
N LYS A 151 -7.12 5.53 -4.56
CA LYS A 151 -8.53 5.95 -4.58
C LYS A 151 -9.52 4.77 -4.57
N ARG A 152 -9.04 3.55 -4.81
CA ARG A 152 -9.80 2.31 -4.71
C ARG A 152 -9.46 1.51 -3.45
N ARG A 153 -8.88 2.16 -2.43
CA ARG A 153 -8.47 1.59 -1.15
C ARG A 153 -7.26 0.65 -1.21
N GLY A 154 -6.51 0.62 -2.32
CA GLY A 154 -5.24 -0.08 -2.41
C GLY A 154 -4.11 0.67 -1.71
N GLY A 155 -3.30 -0.01 -0.90
CA GLY A 155 -1.99 0.46 -0.49
C GLY A 155 -0.97 0.17 -1.58
N VAL A 156 0.06 0.98 -1.69
CA VAL A 156 1.04 0.89 -2.78
C VAL A 156 2.45 0.85 -2.23
N GLY A 157 3.29 0.02 -2.80
CA GLY A 157 4.72 0.02 -2.56
C GLY A 157 5.50 0.06 -3.88
N HIS A 158 6.58 0.83 -3.91
CA HIS A 158 7.51 0.81 -5.03
C HIS A 158 8.94 1.15 -4.61
N ASP A 159 9.88 0.66 -5.43
CA ASP A 159 11.31 0.77 -5.19
C ASP A 159 11.91 1.92 -6.00
N LEU A 160 12.70 2.75 -5.35
CA LEU A 160 13.34 3.90 -5.97
C LEU A 160 14.78 3.62 -6.43
N SER A 161 15.27 2.39 -6.27
CA SER A 161 16.66 2.03 -6.58
C SER A 161 17.04 2.21 -8.04
N HIS A 162 16.04 2.28 -8.93
CA HIS A 162 16.25 2.46 -10.38
C HIS A 162 16.33 3.94 -10.81
N ILE A 163 16.03 4.88 -9.92
CA ILE A 163 16.15 6.31 -10.20
C ILE A 163 17.61 6.71 -10.02
N ARG A 164 18.19 7.42 -11.00
CA ARG A 164 19.59 7.85 -10.96
C ARG A 164 19.90 8.75 -9.76
N PRO A 165 21.10 8.62 -9.17
CA PRO A 165 21.48 9.39 -8.00
C PRO A 165 21.67 10.87 -8.32
N LYS A 166 21.69 11.69 -7.27
CA LYS A 166 21.97 13.12 -7.34
C LYS A 166 23.32 13.38 -8.02
N GLY A 167 23.34 14.36 -8.93
CA GLY A 167 24.53 14.74 -9.67
C GLY A 167 24.82 13.91 -10.93
N SER A 168 24.09 12.82 -11.16
CA SER A 168 24.21 12.06 -12.40
C SER A 168 23.83 12.91 -13.61
N PRO A 169 24.51 12.76 -14.77
CA PRO A 169 24.22 13.56 -15.95
C PRO A 169 22.83 13.23 -16.51
N VAL A 170 22.12 14.25 -16.98
CA VAL A 170 20.85 14.15 -17.69
C VAL A 170 20.95 14.85 -19.05
N LYS A 171 20.24 14.32 -20.05
CA LYS A 171 20.25 14.84 -21.43
C LYS A 171 19.23 15.99 -21.63
N ASN A 172 19.06 16.83 -20.64
CA ASN A 172 18.16 17.99 -20.72
C ASN A 172 18.82 19.24 -20.14
N SER A 173 18.11 20.37 -20.15
CA SER A 173 18.61 21.66 -19.67
C SER A 173 19.01 21.72 -18.18
N ALA A 174 18.61 20.71 -17.38
CA ALA A 174 18.99 20.63 -15.97
C ALA A 174 20.43 20.14 -15.77
N LEU A 175 21.05 19.50 -16.77
CA LEU A 175 22.39 18.92 -16.82
C LEU A 175 22.63 17.81 -15.82
N THR A 176 22.10 17.89 -14.60
CA THR A 176 22.28 16.90 -13.53
C THR A 176 20.99 16.53 -12.84
N SER A 177 20.92 15.30 -12.32
CA SER A 177 19.79 14.77 -11.53
C SER A 177 19.73 15.39 -10.14
N THR A 178 18.53 15.59 -9.63
CA THR A 178 18.27 16.01 -8.24
C THR A 178 18.29 14.85 -7.23
N GLY A 179 18.38 13.60 -7.71
CA GLY A 179 18.39 12.39 -6.87
C GLY A 179 17.02 11.97 -6.37
N LEU A 180 16.98 11.10 -5.35
CA LEU A 180 15.77 10.41 -4.88
C LEU A 180 14.80 11.30 -4.09
N VAL A 181 15.32 12.19 -3.23
CA VAL A 181 14.50 12.89 -2.21
C VAL A 181 13.34 13.69 -2.80
N PRO A 182 13.50 14.47 -3.90
CA PRO A 182 12.38 15.19 -4.51
C PRO A 182 11.26 14.26 -4.99
N PHE A 183 11.58 13.07 -5.47
CA PHE A 183 10.58 12.10 -5.91
C PHE A 183 9.91 11.40 -4.73
N MET A 184 10.62 11.15 -3.63
CA MET A 184 9.99 10.71 -2.38
C MET A 184 8.92 11.71 -1.90
N GLU A 185 9.24 13.00 -1.92
CA GLU A 185 8.29 14.06 -1.55
C GLU A 185 7.10 14.12 -2.51
N ARG A 186 7.33 13.96 -3.82
CA ARG A 186 6.27 13.90 -4.81
C ARG A 186 5.27 12.79 -4.49
N TYR A 187 5.74 11.56 -4.38
CA TYR A 187 4.88 10.40 -4.10
C TYR A 187 4.18 10.50 -2.74
N SER A 188 4.89 11.05 -1.74
CA SER A 188 4.32 11.35 -0.43
C SER A 188 3.21 12.39 -0.51
N ASN A 189 3.34 13.42 -1.33
CA ASN A 189 2.32 14.45 -1.54
C ASN A 189 1.08 13.85 -2.19
N SER A 190 1.22 13.12 -3.29
CA SER A 190 0.13 12.44 -3.98
C SER A 190 -0.64 11.51 -3.04
N THR A 191 0.06 10.79 -2.14
CA THR A 191 -0.57 9.95 -1.12
C THR A 191 -1.46 10.76 -0.16
N ARG A 192 -1.03 11.97 0.23
CA ARG A 192 -1.79 12.84 1.13
C ARG A 192 -3.00 13.48 0.46
N GLU A 193 -2.91 13.72 -0.85
CA GLU A 193 -4.00 14.29 -1.64
C GLU A 193 -5.15 13.29 -1.84
N VAL A 194 -4.84 11.98 -1.90
CA VAL A 194 -5.87 10.95 -2.04
C VAL A 194 -6.56 10.73 -0.70
N ALA A 195 -7.56 11.56 -0.42
CA ALA A 195 -8.45 11.35 0.72
C ALA A 195 -9.38 10.16 0.47
N GLN A 196 -9.47 9.26 1.43
CA GLN A 196 -10.33 8.07 1.40
C GLN A 196 -11.26 8.11 2.62
N ASP A 197 -12.29 8.92 2.63
CA ASP A 197 -13.33 8.96 3.67
C ASP A 197 -12.81 8.46 5.06
N GLY A 198 -12.01 9.28 5.72
CA GLY A 198 -11.39 8.97 7.02
C GLY A 198 -10.21 7.98 7.01
N ARG A 199 -9.78 7.48 5.84
CA ARG A 199 -8.57 6.68 5.67
C ARG A 199 -7.58 7.41 4.78
N ARG A 200 -6.33 7.54 5.23
CA ARG A 200 -5.23 8.06 4.40
C ARG A 200 -4.77 6.99 3.41
N GLY A 201 -4.25 7.40 2.26
CA GLY A 201 -3.49 6.53 1.37
C GLY A 201 -2.34 5.85 2.13
N ALA A 202 -1.96 4.65 1.72
CA ALA A 202 -0.83 3.92 2.29
C ALA A 202 0.24 3.75 1.23
N LEU A 203 1.43 4.28 1.50
CA LEU A 203 2.59 4.22 0.62
C LEU A 203 3.80 3.64 1.36
N MET A 204 4.48 2.69 0.72
CA MET A 204 5.80 2.21 1.10
C MET A 204 6.80 2.58 0.00
N LEU A 205 7.86 3.28 0.34
CA LEU A 205 9.01 3.53 -0.53
C LEU A 205 10.20 2.72 -0.04
N SER A 206 10.89 2.05 -0.95
CA SER A 206 12.13 1.34 -0.62
C SER A 206 13.29 1.79 -1.49
N VAL A 207 14.51 1.55 -1.00
CA VAL A 207 15.74 1.74 -1.75
C VAL A 207 16.75 0.66 -1.37
N SER A 208 17.57 0.22 -2.31
CA SER A 208 18.74 -0.63 -2.03
C SER A 208 19.82 0.15 -1.30
N ILE A 209 20.46 -0.47 -0.32
CA ILE A 209 21.64 0.09 0.34
C ILE A 209 22.82 0.32 -0.64
N LYS A 210 22.82 -0.40 -1.77
CA LYS A 210 23.79 -0.22 -2.86
C LYS A 210 23.65 1.13 -3.56
N HIS A 211 22.48 1.78 -3.44
CA HIS A 211 22.22 3.04 -4.14
C HIS A 211 22.99 4.21 -3.52
N PRO A 212 23.67 5.07 -4.32
CA PRO A 212 24.48 6.19 -3.82
C PRO A 212 23.72 7.22 -2.97
N ASP A 213 22.41 7.38 -3.20
CA ASP A 213 21.55 8.28 -2.43
C ASP A 213 20.86 7.60 -1.23
N SER A 214 21.22 6.36 -0.88
CA SER A 214 20.59 5.63 0.23
C SER A 214 20.71 6.38 1.56
N GLU A 215 21.81 7.07 1.81
CA GLU A 215 21.98 7.89 3.01
C GLU A 215 21.01 9.07 3.05
N ALA A 216 20.82 9.78 1.92
CA ALA A 216 19.86 10.87 1.81
C ALA A 216 18.41 10.37 1.95
N PHE A 217 18.12 9.16 1.45
CA PHE A 217 16.84 8.49 1.64
C PHE A 217 16.59 8.17 3.11
N ILE A 218 17.55 7.63 3.84
CA ILE A 218 17.50 7.31 5.26
C ILE A 218 17.22 8.56 6.10
N ASP A 219 17.83 9.68 5.73
CA ASP A 219 17.70 10.96 6.42
C ASP A 219 16.45 11.77 6.01
N ALA A 220 15.74 11.38 4.96
CA ALA A 220 14.66 12.18 4.38
C ALA A 220 13.55 12.50 5.39
N LYS A 221 13.22 11.58 6.29
CA LYS A 221 12.18 11.75 7.32
C LYS A 221 12.69 12.38 8.63
N MET A 222 13.98 12.58 8.76
CA MET A 222 14.57 13.28 9.93
C MET A 222 14.29 14.79 9.92
N THR A 223 13.91 15.33 8.77
CA THR A 223 13.44 16.71 8.64
C THR A 223 11.93 16.74 8.89
N GLU A 224 11.49 17.51 9.88
CA GLU A 224 10.09 17.66 10.23
C GLU A 224 9.26 18.11 9.02
N GLY A 225 8.10 17.48 8.83
CA GLY A 225 7.17 17.77 7.73
C GLY A 225 7.52 17.17 6.37
N LYS A 226 8.69 16.52 6.22
CA LYS A 226 9.07 15.87 4.95
C LYS A 226 8.61 14.41 4.87
N VAL A 227 8.22 13.98 3.68
CA VAL A 227 7.84 12.59 3.34
C VAL A 227 6.81 11.98 4.32
N THR A 228 5.88 12.78 4.81
CA THR A 228 4.92 12.37 5.86
C THR A 228 3.83 11.43 5.37
N GLY A 229 3.65 11.29 4.06
CA GLY A 229 2.67 10.42 3.43
C GLY A 229 3.20 9.04 3.04
N ALA A 230 4.46 8.73 3.35
CA ALA A 230 5.07 7.45 3.00
C ALA A 230 5.80 6.83 4.20
N ASN A 231 5.74 5.49 4.31
CA ASN A 231 6.70 4.72 5.08
C ASN A 231 7.94 4.47 4.22
N VAL A 232 9.11 4.40 4.82
CA VAL A 232 10.38 4.20 4.11
C VAL A 232 11.13 2.99 4.65
N SER A 233 11.71 2.19 3.75
CA SER A 233 12.50 1.00 4.13
C SER A 233 13.76 0.89 3.26
N VAL A 234 14.85 0.42 3.86
CA VAL A 234 16.11 0.16 3.18
C VAL A 234 16.28 -1.33 2.99
N LYS A 235 16.59 -1.74 1.76
CA LYS A 235 16.94 -3.13 1.43
C LYS A 235 18.42 -3.33 1.70
N LEU A 236 18.72 -4.18 2.68
CA LEU A 236 20.08 -4.53 3.07
C LEU A 236 20.51 -5.81 2.37
N THR A 237 21.79 -5.87 2.00
CA THR A 237 22.42 -7.05 1.41
C THR A 237 23.41 -7.67 2.40
N ASP A 238 23.71 -8.94 2.23
CA ASP A 238 24.61 -9.67 3.14
C ASP A 238 26.03 -9.09 3.09
N ASP A 239 26.49 -8.71 1.92
CA ASP A 239 27.79 -8.04 1.73
C ASP A 239 27.90 -6.71 2.50
N PHE A 240 26.81 -5.91 2.50
CA PHE A 240 26.75 -4.68 3.31
C PHE A 240 26.79 -4.99 4.80
N MET A 241 25.99 -5.97 5.25
CA MET A 241 25.96 -6.35 6.67
C MET A 241 27.31 -6.88 7.13
N GLN A 242 27.98 -7.69 6.32
CA GLN A 242 29.32 -8.19 6.62
C GLN A 242 30.33 -7.03 6.71
N ALA A 243 30.31 -6.09 5.76
CA ALA A 243 31.16 -4.91 5.79
C ALA A 243 30.91 -4.04 7.04
N ALA A 244 29.64 -3.88 7.44
CA ALA A 244 29.28 -3.11 8.63
C ALA A 244 29.76 -3.76 9.94
N ILE A 245 29.71 -5.10 10.04
CA ILE A 245 30.23 -5.88 11.19
C ILE A 245 31.74 -5.79 11.27
N GLU A 246 32.41 -5.93 10.14
CA GLU A 246 33.88 -5.95 10.06
C GLU A 246 34.50 -4.54 10.07
N GLY A 247 33.70 -3.46 10.00
CA GLY A 247 34.17 -2.09 9.93
C GLY A 247 34.91 -1.78 8.63
N LYS A 248 34.51 -2.42 7.54
CA LYS A 248 35.09 -2.24 6.20
C LYS A 248 34.35 -1.19 5.38
N PRO A 249 35.01 -0.57 4.40
CA PRO A 249 34.33 0.22 3.37
C PRO A 249 33.33 -0.63 2.59
N TYR A 250 32.25 0.01 2.12
CA TYR A 250 31.27 -0.59 1.23
C TYR A 250 31.09 0.29 0.01
N THR A 251 31.11 -0.32 -1.19
CA THR A 251 30.98 0.43 -2.44
C THR A 251 29.51 0.48 -2.85
N GLN A 252 28.95 1.67 -2.86
CA GLN A 252 27.66 1.98 -3.49
C GLN A 252 27.83 2.21 -4.97
N GLN A 253 26.83 1.86 -5.78
CA GLN A 253 26.91 2.00 -7.23
C GLN A 253 25.56 2.27 -7.90
N TYR A 254 25.62 2.82 -9.12
CA TYR A 254 24.47 3.00 -9.98
C TYR A 254 24.83 2.74 -11.45
N PRO A 255 24.02 2.00 -12.23
CA PRO A 255 22.90 1.19 -11.76
C PRO A 255 23.29 0.14 -10.72
N ILE A 256 22.40 -0.17 -9.79
CA ILE A 256 22.72 -1.02 -8.62
C ILE A 256 23.13 -2.46 -8.99
N ASP A 257 22.63 -2.97 -10.12
CA ASP A 257 22.86 -4.33 -10.60
C ASP A 257 23.83 -4.38 -11.79
N ALA A 258 24.46 -3.24 -12.16
CA ALA A 258 25.38 -3.18 -13.29
C ALA A 258 26.73 -3.80 -12.94
N THR A 259 27.29 -4.58 -13.86
CA THR A 259 28.67 -5.07 -13.79
C THR A 259 29.69 -3.93 -14.02
N GLU A 260 29.33 -2.97 -14.87
CA GLU A 260 30.09 -1.75 -15.13
C GLU A 260 29.22 -0.54 -14.78
N PRO A 261 29.19 -0.13 -13.49
CA PRO A 261 28.35 0.97 -13.06
C PRO A 261 28.88 2.31 -13.54
N ALA A 262 27.96 3.20 -13.89
CA ALA A 262 28.27 4.57 -14.31
C ALA A 262 28.69 5.49 -13.14
N PHE A 263 28.37 5.09 -11.91
CA PHE A 263 28.70 5.84 -10.69
C PHE A 263 29.05 4.87 -9.57
N GLN A 264 30.12 5.16 -8.84
CA GLN A 264 30.53 4.42 -7.64
C GLN A 264 30.95 5.38 -6.52
N LYS A 265 30.71 5.00 -5.29
CA LYS A 265 31.07 5.75 -4.08
C LYS A 265 31.36 4.79 -2.94
N ASP A 266 32.52 4.89 -2.33
CA ASP A 266 32.84 4.18 -1.10
C ASP A 266 32.28 4.90 0.12
N ILE A 267 31.73 4.14 1.05
CA ILE A 267 31.15 4.62 2.30
C ILE A 267 31.67 3.80 3.48
N ASP A 268 31.59 4.37 4.68
CA ASP A 268 31.75 3.61 5.93
C ASP A 268 30.45 2.85 6.23
N ALA A 269 30.47 1.52 6.03
CA ALA A 269 29.31 0.66 6.24
C ALA A 269 28.85 0.67 7.71
N SER A 270 29.77 0.67 8.67
CA SER A 270 29.45 0.70 10.10
C SER A 270 28.80 2.00 10.52
N ALA A 271 29.29 3.14 9.99
CA ALA A 271 28.68 4.45 10.27
C ALA A 271 27.27 4.54 9.68
N LEU A 272 27.06 4.06 8.46
CA LEU A 272 25.74 4.07 7.83
C LEU A 272 24.77 3.15 8.56
N TRP A 273 25.19 1.95 9.00
CA TRP A 273 24.37 1.05 9.82
C TRP A 273 23.96 1.71 11.14
N LYS A 274 24.89 2.33 11.86
CA LYS A 274 24.58 3.07 13.10
C LYS A 274 23.58 4.22 12.85
N LYS A 275 23.66 4.90 11.71
CA LYS A 275 22.70 5.93 11.31
C LYS A 275 21.30 5.34 11.10
N ILE A 276 21.17 4.21 10.40
CA ILE A 276 19.88 3.50 10.23
C ILE A 276 19.27 3.19 11.60
N VAL A 277 20.02 2.58 12.49
CA VAL A 277 19.56 2.23 13.85
C VAL A 277 19.15 3.47 14.64
N HIS A 278 19.95 4.56 14.57
CA HIS A 278 19.65 5.80 15.27
C HIS A 278 18.35 6.46 14.74
N ASN A 279 18.19 6.54 13.42
CA ASN A 279 17.00 7.13 12.82
C ASN A 279 15.75 6.28 13.15
N ALA A 280 15.85 4.96 13.07
CA ALA A 280 14.75 4.06 13.45
C ALA A 280 14.37 4.19 14.93
N TRP A 281 15.34 4.33 15.83
CA TRP A 281 15.07 4.61 17.24
C TRP A 281 14.35 5.94 17.44
N LYS A 282 14.77 6.99 16.72
CA LYS A 282 14.24 8.36 16.91
C LYS A 282 12.87 8.56 16.28
N SER A 283 12.59 7.97 15.11
CA SER A 283 11.41 8.24 14.31
C SER A 283 10.60 7.00 13.93
N ALA A 284 10.97 5.80 14.40
CA ALA A 284 10.44 4.50 13.99
C ALA A 284 10.68 4.16 12.50
N GLU A 285 11.55 4.90 11.81
CA GLU A 285 11.91 4.70 10.40
C GLU A 285 13.38 5.08 10.15
N PRO A 286 14.03 4.48 9.15
CA PRO A 286 13.50 3.53 8.18
C PRO A 286 13.27 2.13 8.75
N GLY A 287 12.36 1.38 8.12
CA GLY A 287 12.33 -0.07 8.22
C GLY A 287 13.53 -0.69 7.50
N VAL A 288 13.83 -1.96 7.78
CA VAL A 288 14.87 -2.71 7.07
C VAL A 288 14.29 -3.97 6.44
N LEU A 289 14.73 -4.27 5.21
CA LEU A 289 14.39 -5.47 4.47
C LEU A 289 15.70 -6.21 4.20
N PHE A 290 15.86 -7.36 4.82
CA PHE A 290 17.00 -8.23 4.53
C PHE A 290 16.71 -9.02 3.25
N ARG A 291 17.60 -8.89 2.27
CA ARG A 291 17.53 -9.64 1.02
C ARG A 291 18.69 -10.62 1.01
N SER A 292 18.41 -11.90 1.24
CA SER A 292 19.40 -12.94 1.01
C SER A 292 19.58 -13.14 -0.50
N GLU A 293 20.81 -13.43 -0.92
CA GLU A 293 21.12 -13.72 -2.33
C GLU A 293 20.83 -15.18 -2.71
N GLU A 294 20.36 -15.98 -1.75
CA GLU A 294 19.95 -17.36 -1.99
C GLU A 294 18.59 -17.42 -2.67
N HIS A 295 18.62 -17.53 -3.99
CA HIS A 295 17.51 -17.97 -4.84
C HIS A 295 18.00 -19.01 -5.83
#